data_a0b30744ccd1330d152ceb96492cf72f
#
_entry.id   a0b30744ccd1330d152ceb96492cf72f
#
_cell.length_a   1.000
_cell.length_b   1.000
_cell.length_c   1.000
_cell.angle_alpha   90.00
_cell.angle_beta   90.00
_cell.angle_gamma   90.00
#
_symmetry.space_group_name_H-M   'P 1'
#
loop_
_entity.id
_entity.type
_entity.pdbx_description
1 polymer ?
#
loop_
_entity_poly.entity_id
_entity_poly.type
_entity_poly.pdbx_seq_one_letter_code
_entity_poly.pdbx_strand_id
1 'polypeptide(L)'
;MSLTKQRDIFLGGEGDAYFRRNAPAYASQEAGRTSLPLQVLKHYVHPGSRVLEIGCANGLNLEALRRQAGCVGSGVDPSADAVEAGKRDFPSLDLHRATADALPFPDASFDLVWFGFCLYVTDRALLPRVFAEADRVLKDGGFLAIVDFDPGAAMKRRYHHADGITTYKTDYARMFLGFPQYVLVEKRSFSHAGERFEADPGERLAIQVLNKHLGGGYAAIDPT
;
A
#
# COMPACT_ATOMS: atom_id res chain seq x y z
N MET A 1 13.83 7.77 -23.13
CA MET A 1 12.50 7.84 -22.52
C MET A 1 12.70 7.97 -21.03
N SER A 2 12.04 8.89 -20.35
CA SER A 2 12.13 9.04 -18.90
C SER A 2 11.59 7.77 -18.22
N LEU A 3 12.35 7.19 -17.29
CA LEU A 3 11.98 6.01 -16.50
C LEU A 3 10.91 6.32 -15.43
N THR A 4 10.60 7.61 -15.23
CA THR A 4 9.77 8.14 -14.14
C THR A 4 8.50 8.83 -14.61
N LYS A 5 8.05 8.54 -15.83
CA LYS A 5 6.98 9.29 -16.49
C LYS A 5 5.66 9.33 -15.71
N GLN A 6 5.19 8.18 -15.19
CA GLN A 6 3.93 8.11 -14.45
C GLN A 6 4.03 8.81 -13.09
N ARG A 7 5.14 8.59 -12.37
CA ARG A 7 5.43 9.28 -11.12
C ARG A 7 5.37 10.80 -11.29
N ASP A 8 6.02 11.31 -12.34
CA ASP A 8 6.10 12.76 -12.60
C ASP A 8 4.71 13.32 -12.96
N ILE A 9 3.87 12.57 -13.68
CA ILE A 9 2.48 12.93 -13.96
C ILE A 9 1.65 12.99 -12.66
N PHE A 10 1.79 12.00 -11.76
CA PHE A 10 1.09 12.00 -10.48
C PHE A 10 1.52 13.18 -9.60
N LEU A 11 2.81 13.45 -9.49
CA LEU A 11 3.34 14.62 -8.77
C LEU A 11 2.96 15.94 -9.42
N GLY A 12 2.80 15.98 -10.74
CA GLY A 12 2.47 17.14 -11.54
C GLY A 12 0.99 17.53 -11.54
N GLY A 13 0.12 16.78 -10.84
CA GLY A 13 -1.28 17.13 -10.65
C GLY A 13 -2.30 16.00 -10.83
N GLU A 14 -1.91 14.84 -11.42
CA GLU A 14 -2.85 13.73 -11.52
C GLU A 14 -3.19 13.15 -10.13
N GLY A 15 -2.26 13.17 -9.18
CA GLY A 15 -2.54 12.79 -7.79
C GLY A 15 -3.67 13.62 -7.20
N ASP A 16 -3.63 14.93 -7.35
CA ASP A 16 -4.68 15.85 -6.87
C ASP A 16 -5.99 15.64 -7.64
N ALA A 17 -5.91 15.46 -8.97
CA ALA A 17 -7.09 15.18 -9.78
C ALA A 17 -7.76 13.85 -9.39
N TYR A 18 -6.97 12.81 -9.12
CA TYR A 18 -7.45 11.52 -8.61
C TYR A 18 -8.17 11.70 -7.27
N PHE A 19 -7.55 12.41 -6.33
CA PHE A 19 -8.16 12.67 -5.02
C PHE A 19 -9.48 13.43 -5.16
N ARG A 20 -9.54 14.50 -5.96
CA ARG A 20 -10.78 15.26 -6.19
C ARG A 20 -11.89 14.45 -6.82
N ARG A 21 -11.57 13.56 -7.78
CA ARG A 21 -12.57 12.65 -8.39
C ARG A 21 -13.17 11.67 -7.39
N ASN A 22 -12.39 11.24 -6.41
CA ASN A 22 -12.82 10.29 -5.38
C ASN A 22 -13.30 10.96 -4.09
N ALA A 23 -13.24 12.30 -3.99
CA ALA A 23 -13.64 13.04 -2.79
C ALA A 23 -15.05 12.70 -2.28
N PRO A 24 -16.09 12.52 -3.14
CA PRO A 24 -17.41 12.12 -2.66
C PRO A 24 -17.40 10.75 -1.96
N ALA A 25 -16.59 9.80 -2.45
CA ALA A 25 -16.45 8.49 -1.81
C ALA A 25 -15.73 8.59 -0.45
N TYR A 26 -14.73 9.45 -0.32
CA TYR A 26 -14.06 9.70 0.96
C TYR A 26 -15.00 10.41 1.95
N ALA A 27 -15.74 11.41 1.51
CA ALA A 27 -16.67 12.18 2.35
C ALA A 27 -17.84 11.34 2.86
N SER A 28 -18.28 10.32 2.11
CA SER A 28 -19.35 9.40 2.51
C SER A 28 -18.88 8.31 3.48
N GLN A 29 -17.59 8.23 3.75
CA GLN A 29 -16.99 7.21 4.60
C GLN A 29 -16.58 7.81 5.94
N GLU A 30 -17.06 7.23 7.02
CA GLU A 30 -16.65 7.61 8.36
C GLU A 30 -15.30 6.97 8.72
N ALA A 31 -14.49 7.66 9.53
CA ALA A 31 -13.23 7.12 10.06
C ALA A 31 -13.42 5.92 11.01
N GLY A 32 -14.67 5.56 11.29
CA GLY A 32 -15.03 4.35 12.04
C GLY A 32 -15.42 3.16 11.17
N ARG A 33 -15.39 3.31 9.81
CA ARG A 33 -15.76 2.24 8.89
C ARG A 33 -14.89 1.00 9.07
N THR A 34 -15.47 -0.13 8.75
CA THR A 34 -14.71 -1.38 8.57
C THR A 34 -14.72 -1.76 7.09
N SER A 35 -13.61 -2.26 6.59
CA SER A 35 -13.50 -2.89 5.28
C SER A 35 -12.72 -4.19 5.44
N LEU A 36 -12.80 -5.11 4.50
CA LEU A 36 -12.05 -6.36 4.60
C LEU A 36 -10.54 -6.13 4.83
N PRO A 37 -9.85 -5.21 4.12
CA PRO A 37 -8.46 -4.91 4.44
C PRO A 37 -8.25 -4.47 5.89
N LEU A 38 -9.06 -3.58 6.42
CA LEU A 38 -8.92 -3.12 7.82
C LEU A 38 -9.21 -4.23 8.83
N GLN A 39 -10.19 -5.11 8.54
CA GLN A 39 -10.48 -6.28 9.37
C GLN A 39 -9.29 -7.25 9.43
N VAL A 40 -8.58 -7.42 8.32
CA VAL A 40 -7.38 -8.25 8.27
C VAL A 40 -6.22 -7.56 8.98
N LEU A 41 -5.91 -6.31 8.61
CA LEU A 41 -4.74 -5.57 9.12
C LEU A 41 -4.73 -5.43 10.64
N LYS A 42 -5.90 -5.24 11.28
CA LYS A 42 -5.99 -5.12 12.74
C LYS A 42 -5.45 -6.33 13.51
N HIS A 43 -5.35 -7.51 12.88
CA HIS A 43 -4.79 -8.71 13.53
C HIS A 43 -3.26 -8.70 13.57
N TYR A 44 -2.62 -7.82 12.80
CA TYR A 44 -1.16 -7.71 12.66
C TYR A 44 -0.57 -6.47 13.34
N VAL A 45 -1.40 -5.73 14.07
CA VAL A 45 -0.99 -4.53 14.82
C VAL A 45 -1.45 -4.60 16.26
N HIS A 46 -0.68 -3.96 17.15
CA HIS A 46 -0.99 -3.84 18.56
C HIS A 46 -1.03 -2.36 18.96
N PRO A 47 -1.60 -2.00 20.11
CA PRO A 47 -1.49 -0.63 20.61
C PRO A 47 -0.02 -0.16 20.64
N GLY A 48 0.24 0.99 20.02
CA GLY A 48 1.58 1.55 19.85
C GLY A 48 2.40 1.05 18.66
N SER A 49 1.95 0.03 17.91
CA SER A 49 2.59 -0.36 16.65
C SER A 49 2.68 0.81 15.69
N ARG A 50 3.82 0.98 15.04
CA ARG A 50 4.04 2.01 14.01
C ARG A 50 3.64 1.45 12.64
N VAL A 51 2.67 2.07 12.01
CA VAL A 51 2.10 1.63 10.73
C VAL A 51 2.34 2.69 9.67
N LEU A 52 2.79 2.27 8.49
CA LEU A 52 2.92 3.11 7.30
C LEU A 52 1.92 2.67 6.22
N GLU A 53 1.10 3.60 5.73
CA GLU A 53 0.32 3.42 4.50
C GLU A 53 0.99 4.16 3.33
N ILE A 54 1.33 3.42 2.28
CA ILE A 54 1.86 3.95 1.01
C ILE A 54 0.70 4.06 0.02
N GLY A 55 0.44 5.28 -0.50
CA GLY A 55 -0.77 5.58 -1.27
C GLY A 55 -1.96 5.85 -0.35
N CYS A 56 -1.76 6.61 0.71
CA CYS A 56 -2.74 6.80 1.78
C CYS A 56 -3.87 7.79 1.43
N ALA A 57 -3.83 8.47 0.30
CA ALA A 57 -4.70 9.60 0.00
C ALA A 57 -4.76 10.59 1.18
N ASN A 58 -5.95 10.84 1.74
CA ASN A 58 -6.11 11.69 2.93
C ASN A 58 -5.95 10.94 4.27
N GLY A 59 -5.53 9.68 4.27
CA GLY A 59 -5.30 8.89 5.49
C GLY A 59 -6.57 8.34 6.15
N LEU A 60 -7.73 8.35 5.49
CA LEU A 60 -9.00 7.87 6.06
C LEU A 60 -8.92 6.41 6.55
N ASN A 61 -8.35 5.51 5.73
CA ASN A 61 -8.19 4.11 6.13
C ASN A 61 -7.17 3.95 7.27
N LEU A 62 -6.09 4.71 7.22
CA LEU A 62 -5.07 4.71 8.26
C LEU A 62 -5.62 5.20 9.61
N GLU A 63 -6.44 6.26 9.59
CA GLU A 63 -7.14 6.74 10.78
C GLU A 63 -8.14 5.72 11.31
N ALA A 64 -8.87 5.03 10.42
CA ALA A 64 -9.77 3.96 10.82
C ALA A 64 -9.03 2.80 11.51
N LEU A 65 -7.88 2.39 10.97
CA LEU A 65 -7.02 1.36 11.60
C LEU A 65 -6.47 1.85 12.94
N ARG A 66 -6.00 3.10 13.01
CA ARG A 66 -5.49 3.72 14.24
C ARG A 66 -6.54 3.70 15.36
N ARG A 67 -7.78 4.06 15.05
CA ARG A 67 -8.91 4.02 16.02
C ARG A 67 -9.25 2.62 16.49
N GLN A 68 -9.18 1.63 15.60
CA GLN A 68 -9.56 0.25 15.90
C GLN A 68 -8.48 -0.52 16.66
N ALA A 69 -7.19 -0.23 16.38
CA ALA A 69 -6.06 -1.02 16.89
C ALA A 69 -5.13 -0.25 17.84
N GLY A 70 -5.31 1.08 18.01
CA GLY A 70 -4.45 1.91 18.86
C GLY A 70 -3.04 2.10 18.34
N CYS A 71 -2.81 1.91 17.02
CA CYS A 71 -1.51 2.07 16.39
C CYS A 71 -1.15 3.55 16.16
N VAL A 72 0.12 3.82 15.84
CA VAL A 72 0.64 5.11 15.41
C VAL A 72 0.73 5.11 13.89
N GLY A 73 -0.03 5.98 13.22
CA GLY A 73 -0.16 6.00 11.77
C GLY A 73 0.71 7.05 11.11
N SER A 74 1.49 6.62 10.10
CA SER A 74 2.18 7.50 9.14
C SER A 74 1.71 7.15 7.73
N GLY A 75 1.62 8.14 6.83
CA GLY A 75 1.16 7.92 5.47
C GLY A 75 1.91 8.74 4.45
N VAL A 76 2.04 8.21 3.23
CA VAL A 76 2.58 8.95 2.09
C VAL A 76 1.65 8.88 0.89
N ASP A 77 1.50 10.01 0.19
CA ASP A 77 0.75 10.11 -1.06
C ASP A 77 1.37 11.20 -1.95
N PRO A 78 1.39 11.07 -3.29
CA PRO A 78 1.87 12.11 -4.20
C PRO A 78 0.94 13.34 -4.28
N SER A 79 -0.32 13.22 -3.89
CA SER A 79 -1.30 14.31 -3.91
C SER A 79 -1.07 15.30 -2.77
N ALA A 80 -0.82 16.56 -3.11
CA ALA A 80 -0.74 17.64 -2.13
C ALA A 80 -2.11 17.90 -1.49
N ASP A 81 -3.17 17.95 -2.30
CA ASP A 81 -4.55 18.20 -1.84
C ASP A 81 -4.99 17.12 -0.83
N ALA A 82 -4.68 15.85 -1.10
CA ALA A 82 -5.03 14.76 -0.23
C ALA A 82 -4.31 14.85 1.12
N VAL A 83 -2.99 15.06 1.09
CA VAL A 83 -2.16 15.16 2.30
C VAL A 83 -2.59 16.35 3.18
N GLU A 84 -2.84 17.51 2.59
CA GLU A 84 -3.29 18.69 3.33
C GLU A 84 -4.71 18.50 3.90
N ALA A 85 -5.62 17.86 3.16
CA ALA A 85 -6.92 17.48 3.70
C ALA A 85 -6.77 16.52 4.89
N GLY A 86 -5.94 15.49 4.75
CA GLY A 86 -5.69 14.53 5.82
C GLY A 86 -5.09 15.14 7.09
N LYS A 87 -4.10 16.02 6.96
CA LYS A 87 -3.51 16.74 8.11
C LYS A 87 -4.53 17.59 8.85
N ARG A 88 -5.45 18.22 8.13
CA ARG A 88 -6.54 19.01 8.72
C ARG A 88 -7.56 18.11 9.43
N ASP A 89 -7.98 17.03 8.75
CA ASP A 89 -9.10 16.20 9.20
C ASP A 89 -8.67 15.14 10.24
N PHE A 90 -7.40 14.70 10.20
CA PHE A 90 -6.81 13.66 11.06
C PHE A 90 -5.46 14.10 11.64
N PRO A 91 -5.42 15.11 12.52
CA PRO A 91 -4.16 15.70 13.03
C PRO A 91 -3.29 14.74 13.86
N SER A 92 -3.81 13.56 14.20
CA SER A 92 -3.05 12.50 14.89
C SER A 92 -2.21 11.64 13.93
N LEU A 93 -2.36 11.81 12.61
CA LEU A 93 -1.58 11.09 11.62
C LEU A 93 -0.37 11.91 11.17
N ASP A 94 0.73 11.21 10.89
CA ASP A 94 1.94 11.79 10.32
C ASP A 94 1.93 11.59 8.79
N LEU A 95 1.39 12.58 8.03
CA LEU A 95 1.17 12.49 6.59
C LEU A 95 2.19 13.31 5.82
N HIS A 96 2.77 12.73 4.76
CA HIS A 96 3.78 13.34 3.92
C HIS A 96 3.41 13.28 2.44
N ARG A 97 3.67 14.37 1.72
CA ARG A 97 3.66 14.34 0.26
C ARG A 97 4.95 13.66 -0.22
N ALA A 98 4.85 12.40 -0.64
CA ALA A 98 5.99 11.63 -1.12
C ALA A 98 5.55 10.53 -2.11
N THR A 99 6.51 9.86 -2.73
CA THR A 99 6.27 8.72 -3.63
C THR A 99 6.86 7.44 -3.04
N ALA A 100 6.32 6.31 -3.42
CA ALA A 100 6.71 4.99 -2.89
C ALA A 100 8.18 4.62 -3.15
N ASP A 101 8.84 5.25 -4.14
CA ASP A 101 10.24 5.03 -4.48
C ASP A 101 11.22 5.91 -3.70
N ALA A 102 10.72 6.77 -2.80
CA ALA A 102 11.54 7.67 -1.96
C ALA A 102 10.79 8.00 -0.67
N LEU A 103 10.79 7.06 0.28
CA LEU A 103 10.07 7.20 1.56
C LEU A 103 10.86 8.08 2.54
N PRO A 104 10.25 9.13 3.14
CA PRO A 104 10.94 10.07 4.02
C PRO A 104 11.08 9.54 5.46
N PHE A 105 11.36 8.26 5.62
CA PHE A 105 11.46 7.61 6.92
C PHE A 105 12.79 6.87 7.07
N PRO A 106 13.33 6.76 8.31
CA PRO A 106 14.51 5.94 8.59
C PRO A 106 14.28 4.44 8.34
N ASP A 107 15.39 3.70 8.25
CA ASP A 107 15.36 2.23 8.16
C ASP A 107 14.68 1.62 9.39
N ALA A 108 14.04 0.46 9.21
CA ALA A 108 13.42 -0.31 10.28
C ALA A 108 12.55 0.52 11.24
N SER A 109 11.71 1.41 10.68
CA SER A 109 10.87 2.34 11.43
C SER A 109 9.49 1.81 11.76
N PHE A 110 8.98 0.85 10.98
CA PHE A 110 7.59 0.42 11.03
C PHE A 110 7.43 -1.05 11.36
N ASP A 111 6.42 -1.35 12.16
CA ASP A 111 6.01 -2.72 12.50
C ASP A 111 5.11 -3.31 11.40
N LEU A 112 4.37 -2.44 10.68
CA LEU A 112 3.58 -2.80 9.50
C LEU A 112 3.75 -1.73 8.42
N VAL A 113 4.04 -2.16 7.19
CA VAL A 113 4.02 -1.34 5.97
C VAL A 113 2.91 -1.85 5.06
N TRP A 114 2.07 -0.96 4.57
CA TRP A 114 0.90 -1.31 3.79
C TRP A 114 0.81 -0.50 2.50
N PHE A 115 0.72 -1.18 1.36
CA PHE A 115 0.37 -0.55 0.08
C PHE A 115 -1.15 -0.44 -0.05
N GLY A 116 -1.66 0.81 -0.04
CA GLY A 116 -3.07 1.17 -0.08
C GLY A 116 -3.59 1.35 -1.51
N PHE A 117 -3.59 0.29 -2.33
CA PHE A 117 -4.13 0.30 -3.70
C PHE A 117 -3.43 1.29 -4.64
N CYS A 118 -2.10 1.25 -4.71
CA CYS A 118 -1.29 2.19 -5.50
C CYS A 118 -0.27 1.54 -6.44
N LEU A 119 0.03 0.25 -6.29
CA LEU A 119 1.07 -0.40 -7.10
C LEU A 119 0.67 -0.53 -8.57
N TYR A 120 -0.64 -0.66 -8.85
CA TYR A 120 -1.14 -0.81 -10.23
C TYR A 120 -0.89 0.40 -11.13
N VAL A 121 -0.63 1.59 -10.58
CA VAL A 121 -0.29 2.82 -11.32
C VAL A 121 1.18 3.22 -11.18
N THR A 122 1.97 2.45 -10.46
CA THR A 122 3.42 2.72 -10.28
C THR A 122 4.19 2.42 -11.58
N ASP A 123 5.18 3.25 -11.92
CA ASP A 123 6.12 2.98 -13.01
C ASP A 123 6.81 1.62 -12.86
N ARG A 124 6.76 0.80 -13.92
CA ARG A 124 7.40 -0.53 -13.86
C ARG A 124 8.91 -0.47 -13.62
N ALA A 125 9.57 0.56 -14.13
CA ALA A 125 11.00 0.78 -13.91
C ALA A 125 11.33 1.17 -12.45
N LEU A 126 10.38 1.71 -11.71
CA LEU A 126 10.55 2.09 -10.31
C LEU A 126 10.19 0.98 -9.32
N LEU A 127 9.48 -0.07 -9.75
CA LEU A 127 9.05 -1.14 -8.84
C LEU A 127 10.16 -1.74 -7.97
N PRO A 128 11.37 -2.06 -8.51
CA PRO A 128 12.45 -2.59 -7.67
C PRO A 128 12.83 -1.63 -6.54
N ARG A 129 12.81 -0.32 -6.82
CA ARG A 129 13.10 0.71 -5.81
C ARG A 129 11.96 0.87 -4.82
N VAL A 130 10.70 0.83 -5.28
CA VAL A 130 9.52 0.85 -4.41
C VAL A 130 9.54 -0.30 -3.40
N PHE A 131 9.90 -1.50 -3.85
CA PHE A 131 10.02 -2.66 -2.98
C PHE A 131 11.21 -2.55 -2.03
N ALA A 132 12.35 -2.06 -2.50
CA ALA A 132 13.51 -1.81 -1.65
C ALA A 132 13.23 -0.77 -0.56
N GLU A 133 12.49 0.29 -0.86
CA GLU A 133 12.08 1.30 0.12
C GLU A 133 11.10 0.72 1.16
N ALA A 134 10.09 -0.05 0.72
CA ALA A 134 9.17 -0.71 1.66
C ALA A 134 9.91 -1.71 2.56
N ASP A 135 10.84 -2.51 2.00
CA ASP A 135 11.70 -3.41 2.78
C ASP A 135 12.60 -2.64 3.76
N ARG A 136 13.23 -1.56 3.31
CA ARG A 136 14.14 -0.74 4.12
C ARG A 136 13.47 -0.19 5.38
N VAL A 137 12.25 0.38 5.23
CA VAL A 137 11.56 1.00 6.36
C VAL A 137 10.82 -0.01 7.26
N LEU A 138 10.61 -1.24 6.80
CA LEU A 138 10.00 -2.31 7.57
C LEU A 138 11.00 -2.98 8.50
N LYS A 139 10.66 -3.12 9.77
CA LYS A 139 11.44 -3.85 10.77
C LYS A 139 11.57 -5.33 10.42
N ASP A 140 12.64 -5.98 10.91
CA ASP A 140 12.68 -7.43 11.02
C ASP A 140 11.58 -7.92 11.98
N GLY A 141 10.91 -9.01 11.65
CA GLY A 141 9.72 -9.49 12.36
C GLY A 141 8.43 -8.73 12.00
N GLY A 142 8.51 -7.64 11.23
CA GLY A 142 7.36 -6.83 10.83
C GLY A 142 6.52 -7.45 9.71
N PHE A 143 5.37 -6.81 9.44
CA PHE A 143 4.44 -7.26 8.41
C PHE A 143 4.39 -6.30 7.23
N LEU A 144 4.40 -6.86 6.02
CA LEU A 144 4.11 -6.15 4.79
C LEU A 144 2.72 -6.54 4.31
N ALA A 145 1.85 -5.56 4.05
CA ALA A 145 0.55 -5.82 3.46
C ALA A 145 0.42 -5.16 2.07
N ILE A 146 -0.28 -5.83 1.17
CA ILE A 146 -0.56 -5.33 -0.18
C ILE A 146 -2.06 -5.45 -0.43
N VAL A 147 -2.72 -4.32 -0.64
CA VAL A 147 -4.08 -4.24 -1.15
C VAL A 147 -3.99 -3.77 -2.59
N ASP A 148 -4.27 -4.66 -3.55
CA ASP A 148 -4.22 -4.33 -4.98
C ASP A 148 -5.01 -5.38 -5.79
N PHE A 149 -4.99 -5.27 -7.11
CA PHE A 149 -5.62 -6.24 -8.00
C PHE A 149 -5.01 -7.64 -7.85
N ASP A 150 -5.87 -8.65 -7.99
CA ASP A 150 -5.52 -10.08 -7.92
C ASP A 150 -5.93 -10.81 -9.21
N PRO A 151 -5.34 -10.50 -10.36
CA PRO A 151 -5.67 -11.14 -11.62
C PRO A 151 -5.08 -12.56 -11.70
N GLY A 152 -5.70 -13.42 -12.51
CA GLY A 152 -5.14 -14.76 -12.80
C GLY A 152 -3.84 -14.71 -13.63
N ALA A 153 -3.67 -13.67 -14.45
CA ALA A 153 -2.48 -13.38 -15.24
C ALA A 153 -2.20 -11.88 -15.22
N ALA A 154 -0.93 -11.50 -15.36
CA ALA A 154 -0.55 -10.09 -15.43
C ALA A 154 -1.18 -9.43 -16.66
N MET A 155 -1.76 -8.26 -16.48
CA MET A 155 -2.40 -7.50 -17.54
C MET A 155 -2.10 -6.01 -17.42
N LYS A 156 -2.23 -5.29 -18.52
CA LYS A 156 -2.07 -3.84 -18.59
C LYS A 156 -3.16 -3.21 -19.42
N ARG A 157 -3.57 -1.98 -19.08
CA ARG A 157 -4.43 -1.16 -19.93
C ARG A 157 -4.08 0.32 -19.79
N ARG A 158 -4.50 1.13 -20.77
CA ARG A 158 -4.38 2.59 -20.67
C ARG A 158 -5.22 3.10 -19.50
N TYR A 159 -4.67 4.03 -18.74
CA TYR A 159 -5.41 4.76 -17.73
C TYR A 159 -6.34 5.78 -18.38
N HIS A 160 -7.61 5.85 -17.94
CA HIS A 160 -8.63 6.62 -18.65
C HIS A 160 -8.62 8.12 -18.32
N HIS A 161 -8.02 8.50 -17.20
CA HIS A 161 -8.15 9.87 -16.67
C HIS A 161 -6.98 10.78 -17.01
N ALA A 162 -5.85 10.24 -17.43
CA ALA A 162 -4.68 11.01 -17.83
C ALA A 162 -3.87 10.26 -18.90
N ASP A 163 -3.35 11.05 -19.86
CA ASP A 163 -2.46 10.50 -20.90
C ASP A 163 -1.09 10.14 -20.32
N GLY A 164 -0.48 9.14 -20.90
CA GLY A 164 0.86 8.70 -20.54
C GLY A 164 0.92 7.78 -19.32
N ILE A 165 -0.20 7.44 -18.71
CA ILE A 165 -0.31 6.47 -17.63
C ILE A 165 -0.85 5.13 -18.16
N THR A 166 -0.25 4.05 -17.69
CA THR A 166 -0.70 2.67 -17.88
C THR A 166 -0.97 2.04 -16.54
N THR A 167 -2.11 1.38 -16.40
CA THR A 167 -2.40 0.55 -15.23
C THR A 167 -1.87 -0.87 -15.45
N TYR A 168 -1.32 -1.45 -14.40
CA TYR A 168 -0.76 -2.80 -14.41
C TYR A 168 -1.36 -3.61 -13.28
N LYS A 169 -2.11 -4.63 -13.62
CA LYS A 169 -2.70 -5.54 -12.63
C LYS A 169 -1.86 -6.82 -12.58
N THR A 170 -1.36 -7.17 -11.40
CA THR A 170 -0.58 -8.39 -11.17
C THR A 170 -0.60 -8.74 -9.69
N ASP A 171 -0.21 -9.98 -9.36
CA ASP A 171 0.02 -10.40 -7.99
C ASP A 171 1.39 -9.86 -7.51
N TYR A 172 1.35 -8.70 -6.84
CA TYR A 172 2.56 -8.00 -6.39
C TYR A 172 3.28 -8.70 -5.22
N ALA A 173 2.59 -9.50 -4.42
CA ALA A 173 3.21 -10.24 -3.33
C ALA A 173 4.27 -11.23 -3.82
N ARG A 174 4.09 -11.79 -5.02
CA ARG A 174 5.07 -12.70 -5.63
C ARG A 174 6.47 -12.09 -5.76
N MET A 175 6.58 -10.76 -5.88
CA MET A 175 7.87 -10.09 -6.00
C MET A 175 8.62 -10.08 -4.68
N PHE A 176 7.93 -9.95 -3.55
CA PHE A 176 8.52 -10.12 -2.22
C PHE A 176 8.77 -11.59 -1.89
N LEU A 177 7.88 -12.49 -2.28
CA LEU A 177 8.02 -13.94 -2.05
C LEU A 177 9.19 -14.57 -2.84
N GLY A 178 9.79 -13.83 -3.76
CA GLY A 178 11.06 -14.20 -4.39
C GLY A 178 12.27 -14.06 -3.46
N PHE A 179 12.12 -13.35 -2.33
CA PHE A 179 13.15 -13.19 -1.31
C PHE A 179 12.91 -14.15 -0.16
N PRO A 180 13.91 -14.96 0.25
CA PRO A 180 13.75 -15.99 1.28
C PRO A 180 13.25 -15.49 2.63
N GLN A 181 13.52 -14.21 2.97
CA GLN A 181 13.08 -13.60 4.22
C GLN A 181 11.60 -13.23 4.28
N TYR A 182 10.82 -13.43 3.21
CA TYR A 182 9.39 -13.13 3.20
C TYR A 182 8.55 -14.41 3.12
N VAL A 183 7.54 -14.50 3.99
CA VAL A 183 6.57 -15.59 4.01
C VAL A 183 5.16 -15.02 3.88
N LEU A 184 4.34 -15.59 2.99
CA LEU A 184 2.92 -15.27 2.92
C LEU A 184 2.20 -15.83 4.13
N VAL A 185 1.56 -14.94 4.90
CA VAL A 185 0.83 -15.28 6.12
C VAL A 185 -0.67 -15.43 5.82
N GLU A 186 -1.22 -14.48 5.05
CA GLU A 186 -2.65 -14.46 4.73
C GLU A 186 -2.88 -13.87 3.34
N LYS A 187 -3.85 -14.42 2.61
CA LYS A 187 -4.40 -13.84 1.38
C LYS A 187 -5.91 -13.96 1.39
N ARG A 188 -6.61 -12.85 1.20
CA ARG A 188 -8.06 -12.82 1.05
C ARG A 188 -8.44 -12.00 -0.16
N SER A 189 -9.17 -12.62 -1.10
CA SER A 189 -9.68 -11.96 -2.30
C SER A 189 -11.08 -11.38 -2.05
N PHE A 190 -11.38 -10.26 -2.68
CA PHE A 190 -12.65 -9.54 -2.56
C PHE A 190 -12.93 -8.72 -3.82
N SER A 191 -14.01 -7.94 -3.85
CA SER A 191 -14.39 -7.09 -4.97
C SER A 191 -14.43 -5.61 -4.57
N HIS A 192 -14.48 -4.72 -5.56
CA HIS A 192 -14.77 -3.30 -5.32
C HIS A 192 -16.15 -3.07 -4.69
N ALA A 193 -17.11 -3.98 -4.92
CA ALA A 193 -18.46 -3.88 -4.42
C ALA A 193 -18.63 -4.38 -2.97
N GLY A 194 -17.61 -5.03 -2.39
CA GLY A 194 -17.69 -5.56 -1.03
C GLY A 194 -16.74 -6.72 -0.77
N GLU A 195 -16.99 -7.42 0.34
CA GLU A 195 -16.07 -8.44 0.88
C GLU A 195 -16.18 -9.81 0.19
N ARG A 196 -17.11 -9.96 -0.76
CA ARG A 196 -17.30 -11.23 -1.48
C ARG A 196 -16.25 -11.43 -2.53
N PHE A 197 -15.92 -12.69 -2.78
CA PHE A 197 -15.01 -13.09 -3.85
C PHE A 197 -15.53 -12.58 -5.21
N GLU A 198 -14.63 -12.00 -6.01
CA GLU A 198 -14.90 -11.57 -7.38
C GLU A 198 -14.38 -12.60 -8.37
N ALA A 199 -15.27 -13.13 -9.20
CA ALA A 199 -14.91 -14.16 -10.17
C ALA A 199 -14.18 -13.57 -11.39
N ASP A 200 -14.50 -12.31 -11.77
CA ASP A 200 -13.79 -11.63 -12.85
C ASP A 200 -12.34 -11.31 -12.40
N PRO A 201 -11.33 -11.95 -13.00
CA PRO A 201 -9.94 -11.71 -12.63
C PRO A 201 -9.47 -10.29 -12.96
N GLY A 202 -10.19 -9.57 -13.84
CA GLY A 202 -9.90 -8.18 -14.16
C GLY A 202 -10.32 -7.18 -13.09
N GLU A 203 -11.28 -7.56 -12.25
CA GLU A 203 -11.85 -6.68 -11.20
C GLU A 203 -11.61 -7.22 -9.78
N ARG A 204 -11.09 -8.44 -9.66
CA ARG A 204 -10.77 -9.03 -8.35
C ARG A 204 -9.64 -8.30 -7.67
N LEU A 205 -9.84 -8.05 -6.38
CA LEU A 205 -8.86 -7.48 -5.46
C LEU A 205 -8.41 -8.52 -4.44
N ALA A 206 -7.26 -8.31 -3.84
CA ALA A 206 -6.85 -9.05 -2.66
C ALA A 206 -6.15 -8.14 -1.65
N ILE A 207 -6.28 -8.50 -0.38
CA ILE A 207 -5.29 -8.17 0.64
C ILE A 207 -4.38 -9.38 0.83
N GLN A 208 -3.08 -9.14 0.81
CA GLN A 208 -2.04 -10.14 1.07
C GLN A 208 -1.15 -9.62 2.18
N VAL A 209 -0.89 -10.44 3.20
CA VAL A 209 -0.03 -10.10 4.33
C VAL A 209 1.16 -11.04 4.33
N LEU A 210 2.35 -10.47 4.37
CA LEU A 210 3.63 -11.17 4.43
C LEU A 210 4.33 -10.80 5.74
N ASN A 211 5.05 -11.76 6.31
CA ASN A 211 5.97 -11.50 7.41
C ASN A 211 7.40 -11.42 6.89
N LYS A 212 8.16 -10.42 7.35
CA LYS A 212 9.60 -10.29 7.11
C LYS A 212 10.36 -10.91 8.27
N HIS A 213 11.22 -11.90 7.98
CA HIS A 213 12.05 -12.55 8.99
C HIS A 213 13.45 -12.85 8.44
N LEU A 214 14.39 -11.97 8.68
CA LEU A 214 15.76 -12.05 8.13
C LEU A 214 16.49 -13.32 8.61
N GLY A 215 16.38 -13.66 9.87
CA GLY A 215 17.02 -14.85 10.45
C GLY A 215 16.42 -16.19 10.01
N GLY A 216 15.17 -16.19 9.52
CA GLY A 216 14.47 -17.40 9.10
C GLY A 216 14.59 -17.72 7.60
N GLY A 217 15.11 -16.78 6.81
CA GLY A 217 15.16 -16.90 5.36
C GLY A 217 16.21 -17.88 4.84
N TYR A 218 17.21 -18.19 5.64
CA TYR A 218 18.33 -19.07 5.24
C TYR A 218 18.63 -20.09 6.33
N ALA A 219 18.62 -21.38 5.98
CA ALA A 219 19.05 -22.42 6.89
C ALA A 219 20.56 -22.32 7.12
N ALA A 220 20.99 -22.30 8.39
CA ALA A 220 22.39 -22.50 8.71
C ALA A 220 22.79 -23.96 8.42
N ILE A 221 23.77 -24.17 7.56
CA ILE A 221 24.38 -25.48 7.35
C ILE A 221 25.68 -25.44 8.15
N ASP A 222 25.71 -26.13 9.30
CA ASP A 222 26.94 -26.33 10.05
C ASP A 222 27.90 -27.14 9.17
N PRO A 223 29.14 -26.69 8.91
CA PRO A 223 30.12 -27.51 8.22
C PRO A 223 30.41 -28.73 9.13
N THR A 224 30.08 -29.91 8.65
CA THR A 224 30.46 -31.20 9.27
C THR A 224 31.96 -31.38 9.23
#